data_168ca7e04dda291f47fa5c24083d6b91
#
_entry.id   168ca7e04dda291f47fa5c24083d6b91
#
_cell.length_a   1.000
_cell.length_b   1.000
_cell.length_c   1.000
_cell.angle_alpha   90.00
_cell.angle_beta   90.00
_cell.angle_gamma   90.00
#
_symmetry.space_group_name_H-M   'P 1'
#
loop_
_entity.id
_entity.type
_entity.pdbx_description
1 polymer ?
#
loop_
_entity_poly.entity_id
_entity_poly.type
_entity_poly.pdbx_seq_one_letter_code
_entity_poly.pdbx_strand_id
1 'polypeptide(L)'
;MKNSILIFGASLLMLSSCMKEDDSIILPPPGDVKVLTATMGNNYETQIYVNLETGASVSHPYKAYDLAFEASPQGMRIYLNSGKYMFACNTDTTGMLLADSIGKTWNIDDEQLLDDSLSMKYYWQTPSFNTEGSNVYVIDRGKPEHTGSARWRKFKVISVNSTEYKICFSKYDNSAADTVTITKDPAYALMYFNFDTPHQLVQQAPPSADWDVVFTKYTHVFFEEPVGSPFRYYPVCGVLNNLWTGTSALRQQKDSIPNYIPMEQCNYSHIANESFSNYADVVGYNWKYYDFNDARYHVYPDLYFVVKASSGYYYKIRMVDFYSQQGDKGTVTYESQRM
;
A
#
# COMPACT_ATOMS: atom_id res chain seq x y z
N MET A 1 57.65 32.48 60.37
CA MET A 1 56.25 32.28 59.94
C MET A 1 56.19 32.66 58.47
N LYS A 2 56.17 31.70 57.55
CA LYS A 2 56.23 31.94 56.12
C LYS A 2 54.88 31.54 55.52
N ASN A 3 54.19 32.50 54.95
CA ASN A 3 52.96 32.28 54.19
C ASN A 3 53.33 31.87 52.77
N SER A 4 52.93 30.67 52.39
CA SER A 4 52.99 30.21 50.96
C SER A 4 51.63 30.37 50.29
N ILE A 5 51.60 31.25 49.32
CA ILE A 5 50.43 31.44 48.41
C ILE A 5 50.55 30.47 47.31
N LEU A 6 49.58 29.54 47.16
CA LEU A 6 49.43 28.59 46.05
C LEU A 6 48.58 29.33 44.99
N ILE A 7 49.19 29.57 43.83
CA ILE A 7 48.52 30.09 42.63
C ILE A 7 48.01 28.88 41.85
N PHE A 8 46.69 28.73 41.73
CA PHE A 8 46.02 27.73 40.90
C PHE A 8 45.84 28.29 39.50
N GLY A 9 46.67 27.82 38.56
CA GLY A 9 46.56 28.18 37.15
C GLY A 9 45.44 27.36 36.51
N ALA A 10 44.33 28.00 36.14
CA ALA A 10 43.29 27.38 35.35
C ALA A 10 43.69 27.39 33.88
N SER A 11 44.07 26.22 33.32
CA SER A 11 44.26 26.04 31.89
C SER A 11 42.92 25.94 31.16
N LEU A 12 42.56 26.99 30.46
CA LEU A 12 41.41 27.03 29.58
C LEU A 12 41.75 26.25 28.30
N LEU A 13 41.36 24.98 28.19
CA LEU A 13 41.39 24.20 26.98
C LEU A 13 40.30 24.71 26.03
N MET A 14 40.65 25.52 25.06
CA MET A 14 39.79 25.85 23.92
C MET A 14 39.65 24.59 23.06
N LEU A 15 38.55 23.88 23.20
CA LEU A 15 38.11 22.88 22.23
C LEU A 15 37.62 23.63 20.98
N SER A 16 38.50 23.88 20.01
CA SER A 16 38.09 24.22 18.68
C SER A 16 37.49 22.96 18.05
N SER A 17 36.17 22.78 18.17
CA SER A 17 35.42 21.87 17.36
C SER A 17 35.50 22.41 15.93
N CYS A 18 36.37 21.82 15.08
CA CYS A 18 36.22 21.92 13.66
C CYS A 18 34.91 21.23 13.31
N MET A 19 33.84 21.98 13.17
CA MET A 19 32.71 21.56 12.37
C MET A 19 33.27 21.42 10.95
N LYS A 20 33.50 20.17 10.52
CA LYS A 20 33.61 19.89 9.10
C LYS A 20 32.30 20.36 8.49
N GLU A 21 32.36 21.38 7.65
CA GLU A 21 31.24 21.67 6.76
C GLU A 21 30.96 20.37 6.01
N ASP A 22 29.74 19.84 6.15
CA ASP A 22 29.32 18.70 5.33
C ASP A 22 29.50 19.11 3.87
N ASP A 23 30.28 18.33 3.13
CA ASP A 23 30.44 18.53 1.70
C ASP A 23 29.05 18.62 1.07
N SER A 24 28.79 19.68 0.33
CA SER A 24 27.52 19.88 -0.34
C SER A 24 27.21 18.64 -1.15
N ILE A 25 26.12 17.93 -0.82
CA ILE A 25 25.66 16.79 -1.62
C ILE A 25 25.32 17.32 -3.02
N ILE A 26 26.17 17.04 -3.99
CA ILE A 26 25.91 17.36 -5.39
C ILE A 26 24.81 16.39 -5.85
N LEU A 27 23.57 16.87 -5.89
CA LEU A 27 22.47 16.11 -6.46
C LEU A 27 22.77 15.84 -7.94
N PRO A 28 22.57 14.62 -8.42
CA PRO A 28 22.72 14.33 -9.85
C PRO A 28 21.72 15.20 -10.63
N PRO A 29 22.04 15.56 -11.88
CA PRO A 29 21.15 16.37 -12.70
C PRO A 29 19.80 15.64 -12.88
N PRO A 30 18.69 16.39 -13.05
CA PRO A 30 17.39 15.80 -13.34
C PRO A 30 17.48 14.83 -14.53
N GLY A 31 16.77 13.71 -14.43
CA GLY A 31 16.66 12.76 -15.54
C GLY A 31 15.77 13.31 -16.67
N ASP A 32 15.85 12.67 -17.83
CA ASP A 32 14.92 12.94 -18.92
C ASP A 32 13.50 12.52 -18.55
N VAL A 33 12.51 13.19 -19.12
CA VAL A 33 11.11 12.78 -19.03
C VAL A 33 10.91 11.48 -19.81
N LYS A 34 10.48 10.44 -19.14
CA LYS A 34 10.09 9.17 -19.74
C LYS A 34 8.56 9.14 -19.87
N VAL A 35 8.04 8.80 -21.04
CA VAL A 35 6.61 8.52 -21.24
C VAL A 35 6.43 7.00 -21.19
N LEU A 36 5.65 6.53 -20.24
CA LEU A 36 5.47 5.12 -19.92
C LEU A 36 3.98 4.76 -19.97
N THR A 37 3.69 3.46 -20.07
CA THR A 37 2.32 2.95 -20.15
C THR A 37 2.12 1.79 -19.18
N ALA A 38 1.02 1.83 -18.42
CA ALA A 38 0.54 0.75 -17.56
C ALA A 38 -0.83 0.27 -18.07
N THR A 39 -0.87 -0.93 -18.66
CA THR A 39 -2.09 -1.51 -19.23
C THR A 39 -2.72 -2.52 -18.28
N MET A 40 -3.83 -2.14 -17.66
CA MET A 40 -4.59 -2.99 -16.73
C MET A 40 -5.72 -3.79 -17.40
N GLY A 41 -6.00 -3.50 -18.67
CA GLY A 41 -7.13 -4.07 -19.42
C GLY A 41 -8.46 -3.33 -19.19
N ASN A 42 -9.41 -3.54 -20.08
CA ASN A 42 -10.71 -2.83 -20.09
C ASN A 42 -11.55 -3.01 -18.82
N ASN A 43 -11.39 -4.15 -18.12
CA ASN A 43 -12.07 -4.46 -16.87
C ASN A 43 -11.11 -4.40 -15.68
N TYR A 44 -9.90 -3.85 -15.90
CA TYR A 44 -8.87 -3.72 -14.87
C TYR A 44 -8.45 -5.07 -14.26
N GLU A 45 -8.28 -6.10 -15.11
CA GLU A 45 -7.98 -7.46 -14.68
C GLU A 45 -6.57 -7.64 -14.14
N THR A 46 -5.67 -6.73 -14.52
CA THR A 46 -4.24 -6.81 -14.24
C THR A 46 -3.80 -5.65 -13.37
N GLN A 47 -2.99 -5.92 -12.38
CA GLN A 47 -2.22 -4.91 -11.64
C GLN A 47 -0.79 -4.85 -12.16
N ILE A 48 -0.22 -3.64 -12.21
CA ILE A 48 1.08 -3.36 -12.82
C ILE A 48 1.99 -2.73 -11.77
N TYR A 49 2.98 -3.47 -11.31
CA TYR A 49 4.04 -2.98 -10.42
C TYR A 49 5.11 -2.27 -11.22
N VAL A 50 5.52 -1.10 -10.79
CA VAL A 50 6.47 -0.24 -11.52
C VAL A 50 7.61 0.18 -10.60
N ASN A 51 8.84 0.01 -11.10
CA ASN A 51 10.04 0.62 -10.55
C ASN A 51 10.28 1.97 -11.24
N LEU A 52 10.24 3.06 -10.51
CA LEU A 52 10.35 4.41 -11.08
C LEU A 52 11.76 4.75 -11.57
N GLU A 53 12.77 4.13 -11.00
CA GLU A 53 14.17 4.37 -11.39
C GLU A 53 14.46 3.78 -12.76
N THR A 54 14.13 2.51 -12.95
CA THR A 54 14.40 1.80 -14.20
C THR A 54 13.31 1.98 -15.25
N GLY A 55 12.07 2.20 -14.83
CA GLY A 55 10.87 2.15 -15.66
C GLY A 55 10.40 0.71 -15.93
N ALA A 56 11.05 -0.28 -15.31
CA ALA A 56 10.61 -1.67 -15.43
C ALA A 56 9.25 -1.89 -14.78
N SER A 57 8.46 -2.78 -15.37
CA SER A 57 7.15 -3.14 -14.83
C SER A 57 6.90 -4.65 -14.89
N VAL A 58 6.15 -5.15 -13.90
CA VAL A 58 5.70 -6.54 -13.82
C VAL A 58 4.20 -6.55 -13.63
N SER A 59 3.51 -7.44 -14.34
CA SER A 59 2.05 -7.52 -14.33
C SER A 59 1.56 -8.85 -13.78
N HIS A 60 0.50 -8.79 -12.94
CA HIS A 60 -0.17 -9.96 -12.38
C HIS A 60 -1.70 -9.76 -12.36
N PRO A 61 -2.50 -10.83 -12.52
CA PRO A 61 -3.94 -10.74 -12.35
C PRO A 61 -4.29 -10.35 -10.91
N TYR A 62 -5.07 -9.27 -10.72
CA TYR A 62 -5.42 -8.84 -9.35
C TYR A 62 -6.25 -9.86 -8.57
N LYS A 63 -6.97 -10.75 -9.28
CA LYS A 63 -7.84 -11.80 -8.68
C LYS A 63 -7.09 -13.03 -8.19
N ALA A 64 -5.79 -13.14 -8.44
CA ALA A 64 -5.04 -14.36 -8.19
C ALA A 64 -4.91 -14.72 -6.70
N TYR A 65 -5.17 -13.79 -5.78
CA TYR A 65 -5.07 -14.00 -4.34
C TYR A 65 -6.32 -13.52 -3.59
N ASP A 66 -6.46 -13.97 -2.35
CA ASP A 66 -7.48 -13.49 -1.41
C ASP A 66 -6.87 -12.67 -0.28
N LEU A 67 -5.83 -13.18 0.35
CA LEU A 67 -5.17 -12.57 1.50
C LEU A 67 -3.71 -12.27 1.20
N ALA A 68 -3.20 -11.20 1.78
CA ALA A 68 -1.79 -10.86 1.76
C ALA A 68 -1.27 -10.70 3.20
N PHE A 69 -0.11 -11.28 3.50
CA PHE A 69 0.50 -11.38 4.82
C PHE A 69 1.82 -10.62 4.83
N GLU A 70 2.07 -9.76 5.80
CA GLU A 70 3.36 -9.08 5.92
C GLU A 70 4.51 -10.08 5.98
N ALA A 71 5.50 -9.87 5.11
CA ALA A 71 6.62 -10.80 4.96
C ALA A 71 7.83 -10.46 5.82
N SER A 72 7.89 -9.26 6.41
CA SER A 72 8.96 -8.88 7.31
C SER A 72 8.96 -9.71 8.60
N PRO A 73 10.11 -9.92 9.26
CA PRO A 73 10.18 -10.69 10.52
C PRO A 73 9.27 -10.15 11.63
N GLN A 74 9.06 -8.84 11.69
CA GLN A 74 8.20 -8.18 12.69
C GLN A 74 6.76 -8.00 12.21
N GLY A 75 6.50 -8.22 10.92
CA GLY A 75 5.19 -8.04 10.31
C GLY A 75 4.18 -9.06 10.83
N MET A 76 2.98 -8.60 11.13
CA MET A 76 1.87 -9.45 11.59
C MET A 76 0.56 -9.13 10.89
N ARG A 77 0.53 -8.07 10.06
CA ARG A 77 -0.71 -7.63 9.42
C ARG A 77 -1.14 -8.58 8.31
N ILE A 78 -2.43 -8.69 8.15
CA ILE A 78 -3.06 -9.45 7.06
C ILE A 78 -4.04 -8.52 6.37
N TYR A 79 -3.92 -8.45 5.05
CA TYR A 79 -4.71 -7.58 4.20
C TYR A 79 -5.67 -8.41 3.35
N LEU A 80 -6.89 -7.91 3.19
CA LEU A 80 -7.83 -8.40 2.21
C LEU A 80 -7.46 -7.91 0.80
N ASN A 81 -7.79 -8.68 -0.21
CA ASN A 81 -7.72 -8.20 -1.59
C ASN A 81 -8.84 -7.19 -1.86
N SER A 82 -8.56 -5.90 -1.68
CA SER A 82 -9.56 -4.84 -1.85
C SER A 82 -10.05 -4.71 -3.30
N GLY A 83 -9.26 -5.14 -4.29
CA GLY A 83 -9.67 -5.19 -5.71
C GLY A 83 -10.81 -6.18 -5.98
N LYS A 84 -10.99 -7.18 -5.11
CA LYS A 84 -12.08 -8.16 -5.16
C LYS A 84 -13.33 -7.73 -4.37
N TYR A 85 -13.31 -6.57 -3.71
CA TYR A 85 -14.40 -6.13 -2.86
C TYR A 85 -14.65 -7.09 -1.70
N MET A 86 -13.59 -7.45 -0.99
CA MET A 86 -13.61 -8.40 0.11
C MET A 86 -13.94 -7.72 1.44
N PHE A 87 -14.61 -8.45 2.31
CA PHE A 87 -14.92 -8.02 3.67
C PHE A 87 -14.57 -9.13 4.68
N ALA A 88 -14.32 -8.74 5.92
CA ALA A 88 -14.18 -9.66 7.03
C ALA A 88 -15.00 -9.20 8.23
N CYS A 89 -15.52 -10.13 8.99
CA CYS A 89 -16.11 -9.87 10.30
C CYS A 89 -15.47 -10.73 11.38
N ASN A 90 -15.20 -10.12 12.55
CA ASN A 90 -14.80 -10.84 13.75
C ASN A 90 -16.01 -11.54 14.36
N THR A 91 -15.93 -12.84 14.61
CA THR A 91 -17.04 -13.63 15.15
C THR A 91 -17.09 -13.65 16.68
N ASP A 92 -16.09 -13.03 17.35
CA ASP A 92 -15.93 -13.00 18.81
C ASP A 92 -15.80 -14.38 19.45
N THR A 93 -15.48 -15.42 18.67
CA THR A 93 -15.22 -16.77 19.14
C THR A 93 -13.90 -17.31 18.62
N THR A 94 -13.27 -18.17 19.40
CA THR A 94 -12.02 -18.87 19.03
C THR A 94 -12.27 -20.22 18.35
N GLY A 95 -13.51 -20.70 18.38
CA GLY A 95 -13.90 -22.01 17.85
C GLY A 95 -14.42 -21.96 16.41
N MET A 96 -13.73 -22.62 15.47
CA MET A 96 -14.12 -22.65 14.06
C MET A 96 -15.56 -23.17 13.84
N LEU A 97 -15.97 -24.17 14.57
CA LEU A 97 -17.31 -24.78 14.43
C LEU A 97 -18.42 -23.83 14.85
N LEU A 98 -18.18 -23.00 15.87
CA LEU A 98 -19.16 -22.10 16.47
C LEU A 98 -19.19 -20.72 15.77
N ALA A 99 -18.22 -20.44 14.94
CA ALA A 99 -18.07 -19.14 14.30
C ALA A 99 -19.17 -18.92 13.25
N ASP A 100 -19.89 -17.81 13.36
CA ASP A 100 -20.85 -17.33 12.37
C ASP A 100 -20.79 -15.80 12.22
N SER A 101 -21.46 -15.28 11.20
CA SER A 101 -21.48 -13.84 10.88
C SER A 101 -22.81 -13.16 11.26
N ILE A 102 -23.72 -13.85 11.96
CA ILE A 102 -25.06 -13.33 12.28
C ILE A 102 -24.92 -12.16 13.27
N GLY A 103 -25.45 -11.00 12.91
CA GLY A 103 -25.39 -9.79 13.73
C GLY A 103 -24.00 -9.17 13.89
N LYS A 104 -23.01 -9.61 13.12
CA LYS A 104 -21.64 -9.08 13.17
C LYS A 104 -21.43 -7.92 12.21
N THR A 105 -20.51 -7.03 12.57
CA THR A 105 -20.09 -5.91 11.70
C THR A 105 -19.07 -6.39 10.68
N TRP A 106 -19.34 -6.11 9.43
CA TRP A 106 -18.44 -6.35 8.32
C TRP A 106 -17.54 -5.15 8.07
N ASN A 107 -16.24 -5.40 7.94
CA ASN A 107 -15.24 -4.38 7.70
C ASN A 107 -14.47 -4.70 6.41
N ILE A 108 -13.98 -3.68 5.77
CA ILE A 108 -13.07 -3.73 4.62
C ILE A 108 -11.76 -3.02 5.01
N ASP A 109 -10.66 -3.41 4.41
CA ASP A 109 -9.43 -2.63 4.51
C ASP A 109 -9.59 -1.38 3.67
N ASP A 110 -9.34 -0.20 4.23
CA ASP A 110 -9.33 1.00 3.41
C ASP A 110 -8.04 1.11 2.58
N GLU A 111 -8.07 2.00 1.63
CA GLU A 111 -6.97 2.19 0.68
C GLU A 111 -5.72 2.83 1.29
N GLN A 112 -5.81 3.45 2.46
CA GLN A 112 -4.66 4.03 3.16
C GLN A 112 -3.80 2.96 3.85
N LEU A 113 -4.41 1.79 4.13
CA LEU A 113 -3.79 0.63 4.77
C LEU A 113 -3.19 0.94 6.14
N LEU A 114 -3.81 1.87 6.88
CA LEU A 114 -3.43 2.20 8.25
C LEU A 114 -3.91 1.11 9.22
N ASP A 115 -3.18 0.93 10.32
CA ASP A 115 -3.48 -0.10 11.32
C ASP A 115 -4.92 -0.09 11.81
N ASP A 116 -5.47 1.11 12.03
CA ASP A 116 -6.84 1.27 12.55
C ASP A 116 -7.92 1.00 11.51
N SER A 117 -7.55 0.96 10.24
CA SER A 117 -8.46 0.74 9.13
C SER A 117 -8.49 -0.69 8.61
N LEU A 118 -7.63 -1.58 9.12
CA LEU A 118 -7.60 -2.97 8.70
C LEU A 118 -8.70 -3.80 9.36
N SER A 119 -9.39 -4.61 8.57
CA SER A 119 -10.54 -5.42 9.01
C SER A 119 -10.16 -6.55 9.96
N MET A 120 -8.93 -7.06 9.90
CA MET A 120 -8.43 -8.14 10.75
C MET A 120 -7.40 -7.68 11.79
N LYS A 121 -7.53 -6.48 12.32
CA LYS A 121 -6.54 -5.83 13.18
C LYS A 121 -6.35 -6.44 14.58
N TYR A 122 -7.36 -7.11 15.12
CA TYR A 122 -7.40 -7.41 16.57
C TYR A 122 -6.42 -8.48 17.04
N TYR A 123 -5.98 -9.38 16.20
CA TYR A 123 -5.13 -10.50 16.66
C TYR A 123 -3.65 -10.08 16.85
N TRP A 124 -3.17 -9.00 16.23
CA TRP A 124 -1.77 -8.54 16.38
C TRP A 124 -1.59 -7.38 17.37
N GLN A 125 -2.67 -6.87 17.95
CA GLN A 125 -2.58 -5.82 18.97
C GLN A 125 -2.02 -6.34 20.31
N THR A 126 -1.81 -7.66 20.45
CA THR A 126 -1.13 -8.25 21.60
C THR A 126 0.38 -8.20 21.37
N PRO A 127 1.19 -7.65 22.30
CA PRO A 127 2.62 -7.40 22.09
C PRO A 127 3.51 -8.65 21.94
N SER A 128 2.98 -9.85 22.00
CA SER A 128 3.71 -11.09 21.82
C SER A 128 3.30 -11.80 20.53
N PHE A 129 4.27 -12.37 19.84
CA PHE A 129 4.07 -13.27 18.70
C PHE A 129 3.28 -14.55 19.04
N ASN A 130 2.60 -14.61 20.17
CA ASN A 130 1.79 -15.74 20.57
C ASN A 130 0.31 -15.39 20.39
N THR A 131 -0.29 -15.87 19.32
CA THR A 131 -1.69 -15.65 18.96
C THR A 131 -2.60 -16.76 19.44
N GLU A 132 -2.18 -17.56 20.42
CA GLU A 132 -3.07 -18.55 21.05
C GLU A 132 -4.34 -17.84 21.53
N GLY A 133 -5.48 -18.27 21.00
CA GLY A 133 -6.77 -17.67 21.32
C GLY A 133 -7.26 -16.58 20.37
N SER A 134 -6.62 -16.36 19.19
CA SER A 134 -7.18 -15.43 18.20
C SER A 134 -8.61 -15.82 17.82
N ASN A 135 -9.45 -14.81 17.58
CA ASN A 135 -10.81 -15.04 17.13
C ASN A 135 -10.83 -15.60 15.70
N VAL A 136 -11.91 -16.29 15.38
CA VAL A 136 -12.24 -16.69 14.02
C VAL A 136 -12.85 -15.49 13.30
N TYR A 137 -12.44 -15.28 12.06
CA TYR A 137 -13.06 -14.34 11.14
C TYR A 137 -13.91 -15.09 10.12
N VAL A 138 -15.03 -14.51 9.72
CA VAL A 138 -15.69 -14.90 8.48
C VAL A 138 -15.29 -13.90 7.40
N ILE A 139 -14.82 -14.43 6.28
CA ILE A 139 -14.34 -13.66 5.13
C ILE A 139 -15.34 -13.80 3.99
N ASP A 140 -15.80 -12.67 3.49
CA ASP A 140 -16.46 -12.54 2.19
C ASP A 140 -15.39 -12.33 1.11
N ARG A 141 -15.24 -13.30 0.21
CA ARG A 141 -14.23 -13.27 -0.88
C ARG A 141 -14.59 -12.31 -2.01
N GLY A 142 -15.70 -11.59 -1.88
CA GLY A 142 -16.13 -10.56 -2.83
C GLY A 142 -17.01 -11.06 -3.97
N LYS A 143 -17.84 -10.16 -4.47
CA LYS A 143 -18.65 -10.32 -5.69
C LYS A 143 -18.09 -9.40 -6.79
N PRO A 144 -18.24 -9.76 -8.05
CA PRO A 144 -18.93 -10.94 -8.61
C PRO A 144 -18.07 -12.21 -8.68
N GLU A 145 -16.82 -12.19 -8.23
CA GLU A 145 -15.82 -13.25 -8.43
C GLU A 145 -16.26 -14.58 -7.77
N HIS A 146 -16.89 -14.50 -6.60
CA HIS A 146 -17.34 -15.66 -5.85
C HIS A 146 -18.83 -15.58 -5.51
N THR A 147 -19.54 -16.70 -5.70
CA THR A 147 -20.96 -16.83 -5.41
C THR A 147 -21.25 -18.11 -4.61
N GLY A 148 -22.43 -18.20 -3.98
CA GLY A 148 -22.83 -19.37 -3.19
C GLY A 148 -21.81 -19.70 -2.10
N SER A 149 -21.59 -21.01 -1.88
CA SER A 149 -20.66 -21.51 -0.86
C SER A 149 -19.18 -21.21 -1.13
N ALA A 150 -18.81 -20.88 -2.39
CA ALA A 150 -17.46 -20.51 -2.74
C ALA A 150 -17.06 -19.12 -2.19
N ARG A 151 -18.05 -18.26 -1.89
CA ARG A 151 -17.86 -16.90 -1.44
C ARG A 151 -17.35 -16.79 -0.01
N TRP A 152 -17.74 -17.70 0.86
CA TRP A 152 -17.52 -17.55 2.29
C TRP A 152 -16.44 -18.49 2.81
N ARG A 153 -15.54 -17.95 3.68
CA ARG A 153 -14.52 -18.73 4.39
C ARG A 153 -14.54 -18.37 5.86
N LYS A 154 -14.36 -19.36 6.71
CA LYS A 154 -13.91 -19.15 8.08
C LYS A 154 -12.40 -19.16 8.09
N PHE A 155 -11.80 -18.27 8.85
CA PHE A 155 -10.37 -18.06 8.88
C PHE A 155 -9.89 -17.75 10.30
N LYS A 156 -8.77 -18.32 10.70
CA LYS A 156 -8.15 -18.08 12.00
C LYS A 156 -6.64 -18.13 11.87
N VAL A 157 -5.95 -17.19 12.53
CA VAL A 157 -4.51 -17.29 12.77
C VAL A 157 -4.27 -18.18 13.99
N ILE A 158 -3.57 -19.29 13.80
CA ILE A 158 -3.18 -20.21 14.90
C ILE A 158 -1.96 -19.64 15.62
N SER A 159 -0.96 -19.22 14.85
CA SER A 159 0.25 -18.58 15.37
C SER A 159 0.92 -17.71 14.32
N VAL A 160 1.69 -16.73 14.77
CA VAL A 160 2.61 -15.97 13.95
C VAL A 160 3.91 -15.76 14.72
N ASN A 161 5.04 -15.84 14.03
CA ASN A 161 6.36 -15.55 14.57
C ASN A 161 7.21 -14.81 13.52
N SER A 162 8.50 -14.65 13.76
CA SER A 162 9.40 -13.95 12.84
C SER A 162 9.62 -14.64 11.50
N THR A 163 9.26 -15.91 11.36
CA THR A 163 9.54 -16.71 10.16
C THR A 163 8.29 -17.20 9.43
N GLU A 164 7.13 -17.23 10.09
CA GLU A 164 5.95 -17.83 9.51
C GLU A 164 4.64 -17.39 10.15
N TYR A 165 3.56 -17.55 9.41
CA TYR A 165 2.18 -17.62 9.90
C TYR A 165 1.71 -19.06 9.81
N LYS A 166 1.00 -19.54 10.84
CA LYS A 166 0.22 -20.76 10.77
C LYS A 166 -1.25 -20.38 10.83
N ILE A 167 -1.99 -20.74 9.80
CA ILE A 167 -3.41 -20.37 9.65
C ILE A 167 -4.26 -21.63 9.51
N CYS A 168 -5.52 -21.57 9.96
CA CYS A 168 -6.53 -22.55 9.57
C CYS A 168 -7.74 -21.85 8.93
N PHE A 169 -8.39 -22.53 8.02
CA PHE A 169 -9.56 -22.04 7.33
C PHE A 169 -10.48 -23.20 6.94
N SER A 170 -11.72 -22.87 6.63
CA SER A 170 -12.71 -23.81 6.10
C SER A 170 -13.71 -23.08 5.22
N LYS A 171 -14.57 -23.82 4.51
CA LYS A 171 -15.82 -23.24 4.02
C LYS A 171 -16.71 -22.84 5.20
N TYR A 172 -17.72 -22.04 4.93
CA TYR A 172 -18.62 -21.54 5.98
C TYR A 172 -19.36 -22.66 6.72
N ASP A 173 -19.67 -23.74 6.04
CA ASP A 173 -20.31 -24.97 6.57
C ASP A 173 -19.34 -25.90 7.32
N ASN A 174 -18.11 -25.46 7.57
CA ASN A 174 -17.00 -26.19 8.17
C ASN A 174 -16.44 -27.33 7.31
N SER A 175 -16.90 -27.52 6.10
CA SER A 175 -16.28 -28.47 5.15
C SER A 175 -14.96 -27.93 4.62
N ALA A 176 -14.14 -28.82 4.04
CA ALA A 176 -12.83 -28.50 3.47
C ALA A 176 -11.92 -27.69 4.41
N ALA A 177 -11.94 -28.08 5.70
CA ALA A 177 -11.04 -27.50 6.69
C ALA A 177 -9.60 -27.89 6.41
N ASP A 178 -8.69 -26.91 6.48
CA ASP A 178 -7.28 -27.13 6.29
C ASP A 178 -6.43 -26.19 7.16
N THR A 179 -5.16 -26.55 7.31
CA THR A 179 -4.15 -25.79 8.06
C THR A 179 -2.91 -25.60 7.20
N VAL A 180 -2.49 -24.37 7.03
CA VAL A 180 -1.37 -24.00 6.15
C VAL A 180 -0.35 -23.18 6.93
N THR A 181 0.92 -23.41 6.61
CA THR A 181 2.04 -22.56 7.03
C THR A 181 2.45 -21.66 5.88
N ILE A 182 2.48 -20.36 6.13
CA ILE A 182 2.95 -19.34 5.20
C ILE A 182 4.30 -18.84 5.69
N THR A 183 5.38 -19.28 5.05
CA THR A 183 6.74 -18.84 5.37
C THR A 183 6.92 -17.38 4.93
N LYS A 184 7.48 -16.57 5.82
CA LYS A 184 7.84 -15.19 5.52
C LYS A 184 9.12 -15.15 4.70
N ASP A 185 9.14 -14.35 3.64
CA ASP A 185 10.37 -14.04 2.89
C ASP A 185 10.58 -12.51 2.92
N PRO A 186 11.58 -12.02 3.67
CA PRO A 186 11.82 -10.59 3.84
C PRO A 186 12.26 -9.86 2.55
N ALA A 187 12.55 -10.59 1.47
CA ALA A 187 12.76 -9.99 0.16
C ALA A 187 11.47 -9.38 -0.42
N TYR A 188 10.32 -9.84 0.06
CA TYR A 188 9.01 -9.37 -0.38
C TYR A 188 8.34 -8.52 0.70
N ALA A 189 7.47 -7.62 0.29
CA ALA A 189 6.62 -6.87 1.22
C ALA A 189 5.53 -7.77 1.82
N LEU A 190 4.94 -8.60 0.98
CA LEU A 190 3.79 -9.44 1.30
C LEU A 190 3.93 -10.84 0.70
N MET A 191 3.44 -11.83 1.43
CA MET A 191 3.18 -13.19 0.95
C MET A 191 1.69 -13.32 0.63
N TYR A 192 1.36 -13.84 -0.53
CA TYR A 192 -0.03 -13.87 -1.03
C TYR A 192 -0.60 -15.29 -1.00
N PHE A 193 -1.87 -15.40 -0.62
CA PHE A 193 -2.56 -16.66 -0.43
C PHE A 193 -3.92 -16.68 -1.10
N ASN A 194 -4.28 -17.81 -1.69
CA ASN A 194 -5.57 -18.05 -2.34
C ASN A 194 -6.28 -19.23 -1.68
N PHE A 195 -7.57 -19.06 -1.36
CA PHE A 195 -8.42 -20.10 -0.78
C PHE A 195 -8.96 -21.13 -1.78
N ASP A 196 -8.76 -20.96 -3.09
CA ASP A 196 -9.26 -21.90 -4.09
C ASP A 196 -8.52 -23.25 -3.99
N THR A 197 -9.21 -24.31 -4.36
CA THR A 197 -8.68 -25.66 -4.27
C THR A 197 -8.00 -26.08 -5.57
N PRO A 198 -6.74 -26.53 -5.55
CA PRO A 198 -5.86 -26.55 -4.38
C PRO A 198 -5.49 -25.14 -3.91
N HIS A 199 -5.59 -24.88 -2.59
CA HIS A 199 -5.12 -23.62 -2.03
C HIS A 199 -3.62 -23.47 -2.27
N GLN A 200 -3.13 -22.25 -2.46
CA GLN A 200 -1.75 -22.02 -2.81
C GLN A 200 -1.23 -20.65 -2.36
N LEU A 201 0.08 -20.59 -2.15
CA LEU A 201 0.82 -19.34 -2.16
C LEU A 201 1.02 -18.92 -3.62
N VAL A 202 0.80 -17.65 -3.91
CA VAL A 202 0.95 -17.09 -5.25
C VAL A 202 2.00 -15.99 -5.25
N GLN A 203 2.80 -15.93 -6.31
CA GLN A 203 3.71 -14.80 -6.53
C GLN A 203 2.94 -13.66 -7.18
N GLN A 204 2.58 -12.64 -6.39
CA GLN A 204 1.70 -11.57 -6.85
C GLN A 204 2.43 -10.23 -7.05
N ALA A 205 3.55 -10.03 -6.41
CA ALA A 205 4.37 -8.83 -6.53
C ALA A 205 5.85 -9.22 -6.75
N PRO A 206 6.66 -8.36 -7.38
CA PRO A 206 8.11 -8.52 -7.36
C PRO A 206 8.66 -8.30 -5.95
N PRO A 207 9.98 -8.61 -5.71
CA PRO A 207 10.65 -8.24 -4.47
C PRO A 207 10.38 -6.78 -4.11
N SER A 208 10.28 -6.48 -2.81
CA SER A 208 9.83 -5.17 -2.34
C SER A 208 10.68 -4.00 -2.81
N ALA A 209 11.99 -4.21 -3.02
CA ALA A 209 12.91 -3.20 -3.53
C ALA A 209 12.78 -2.94 -5.05
N ASP A 210 12.07 -3.81 -5.78
CA ASP A 210 11.99 -3.76 -7.23
C ASP A 210 10.76 -3.00 -7.76
N TRP A 211 9.98 -2.39 -6.88
CA TRP A 211 8.85 -1.56 -7.28
C TRP A 211 8.56 -0.43 -6.28
N ASP A 212 8.02 0.67 -6.77
CA ASP A 212 7.68 1.86 -5.99
C ASP A 212 6.17 2.12 -5.97
N VAL A 213 5.51 1.88 -7.08
CA VAL A 213 4.06 2.09 -7.22
C VAL A 213 3.41 0.92 -7.96
N VAL A 214 2.11 0.70 -7.69
CA VAL A 214 1.30 -0.30 -8.39
C VAL A 214 0.04 0.33 -8.95
N PHE A 215 -0.18 0.20 -10.27
CA PHE A 215 -1.46 0.52 -10.89
C PHE A 215 -2.39 -0.67 -10.69
N THR A 216 -3.50 -0.46 -10.02
CA THR A 216 -4.38 -1.57 -9.62
C THR A 216 -5.83 -1.12 -9.44
N LYS A 217 -6.72 -2.12 -9.40
CA LYS A 217 -8.07 -1.96 -8.91
C LYS A 217 -8.08 -2.15 -7.39
N TYR A 218 -8.77 -1.26 -6.68
CA TYR A 218 -8.99 -1.36 -5.24
C TYR A 218 -10.35 -0.77 -4.85
N THR A 219 -10.75 -0.92 -3.61
CA THR A 219 -11.99 -0.33 -3.11
C THR A 219 -11.67 0.95 -2.35
N HIS A 220 -12.30 2.05 -2.76
CA HIS A 220 -12.27 3.32 -2.05
C HIS A 220 -13.39 3.39 -1.02
N VAL A 221 -13.12 3.94 0.15
CA VAL A 221 -14.08 4.11 1.25
C VAL A 221 -14.48 5.57 1.37
N PHE A 222 -15.73 5.88 1.06
CA PHE A 222 -16.31 7.20 1.32
C PHE A 222 -16.71 7.30 2.79
N PHE A 223 -15.84 7.86 3.62
CA PHE A 223 -16.06 7.97 5.07
C PHE A 223 -17.22 8.87 5.45
N GLU A 224 -17.59 9.82 4.59
CA GLU A 224 -18.77 10.68 4.73
C GLU A 224 -20.09 9.93 4.57
N GLU A 225 -20.06 8.77 3.89
CA GLU A 225 -21.23 7.93 3.75
C GLU A 225 -21.45 7.09 5.04
N PRO A 226 -22.70 6.96 5.50
CA PRO A 226 -23.00 6.15 6.69
C PRO A 226 -22.58 4.68 6.53
N VAL A 227 -22.22 4.04 7.63
CA VAL A 227 -21.99 2.59 7.65
C VAL A 227 -23.28 1.87 7.23
N GLY A 228 -23.17 0.99 6.23
CA GLY A 228 -24.31 0.29 5.63
C GLY A 228 -24.91 0.99 4.40
N SER A 229 -24.46 2.21 4.06
CA SER A 229 -24.79 2.84 2.78
C SER A 229 -24.22 2.01 1.62
N PRO A 230 -25.01 1.76 0.55
CA PRO A 230 -24.51 1.08 -0.65
C PRO A 230 -23.48 1.91 -1.42
N PHE A 231 -23.37 3.20 -1.11
CA PHE A 231 -22.42 4.12 -1.76
C PHE A 231 -21.12 4.28 -0.98
N ARG A 232 -21.02 3.72 0.23
CA ARG A 232 -19.83 3.86 1.08
C ARG A 232 -18.57 3.21 0.47
N TYR A 233 -18.73 2.15 -0.29
CA TYR A 233 -17.62 1.39 -0.84
C TYR A 233 -17.70 1.38 -2.36
N TYR A 234 -16.65 1.84 -3.02
CA TYR A 234 -16.66 1.96 -4.47
C TYR A 234 -15.37 1.39 -5.10
N PRO A 235 -15.47 0.40 -6.00
CA PRO A 235 -14.31 -0.11 -6.71
C PRO A 235 -13.76 0.94 -7.67
N VAL A 236 -12.51 1.30 -7.50
CA VAL A 236 -11.79 2.28 -8.33
C VAL A 236 -10.56 1.63 -8.97
N CYS A 237 -10.05 2.30 -9.98
CA CYS A 237 -8.77 2.00 -10.61
C CYS A 237 -7.85 3.20 -10.40
N GLY A 238 -6.69 2.96 -9.79
CA GLY A 238 -5.75 4.01 -9.44
C GLY A 238 -4.34 3.47 -9.20
N VAL A 239 -3.57 4.22 -8.43
CA VAL A 239 -2.16 3.95 -8.13
C VAL A 239 -1.95 3.94 -6.62
N LEU A 240 -1.34 2.87 -6.11
CA LEU A 240 -0.95 2.77 -4.71
C LEU A 240 0.57 2.77 -4.58
N ASN A 241 1.07 3.43 -3.54
CA ASN A 241 2.49 3.49 -3.20
C ASN A 241 2.94 2.22 -2.46
N ASN A 242 4.21 1.85 -2.64
CA ASN A 242 4.86 0.79 -1.85
C ASN A 242 5.24 1.30 -0.46
N LEU A 243 4.29 1.31 0.47
CA LEU A 243 4.52 1.82 1.82
C LEU A 243 5.50 0.97 2.65
N TRP A 244 5.71 -0.31 2.29
CA TRP A 244 6.61 -1.23 3.01
C TRP A 244 8.10 -0.93 2.80
N THR A 245 8.44 -0.15 1.76
CA THR A 245 9.81 0.31 1.49
C THR A 245 10.04 1.77 1.86
N GLY A 246 9.04 2.41 2.49
CA GLY A 246 9.11 3.82 2.85
C GLY A 246 8.85 4.77 1.67
N THR A 247 8.33 4.27 0.56
CA THR A 247 7.85 5.12 -0.53
C THR A 247 6.75 6.05 -0.01
N SER A 248 6.89 7.32 -0.31
CA SER A 248 5.94 8.36 0.09
C SER A 248 5.68 9.31 -1.06
N ALA A 249 4.57 10.04 -1.03
CA ALA A 249 4.23 10.91 -2.13
C ALA A 249 3.67 12.26 -1.66
N LEU A 250 3.74 13.22 -2.56
CA LEU A 250 3.21 14.58 -2.42
C LEU A 250 2.34 14.87 -3.65
N ARG A 251 1.10 15.29 -3.42
CA ARG A 251 0.17 15.71 -4.47
C ARG A 251 0.37 17.19 -4.78
N GLN A 252 0.48 17.54 -6.05
CA GLN A 252 0.62 18.90 -6.56
C GLN A 252 -0.50 19.19 -7.56
N GLN A 253 -1.46 20.03 -7.17
CA GLN A 253 -2.60 20.39 -8.02
C GLN A 253 -2.85 21.89 -7.97
N LYS A 254 -2.96 22.51 -9.12
CA LYS A 254 -3.00 23.97 -9.32
C LYS A 254 -4.02 24.67 -8.43
N ASP A 255 -5.24 24.17 -8.37
CA ASP A 255 -6.34 24.83 -7.65
C ASP A 255 -6.43 24.43 -6.17
N SER A 256 -5.53 23.54 -5.71
CA SER A 256 -5.57 22.99 -4.35
C SER A 256 -4.44 23.50 -3.45
N ILE A 257 -3.39 24.09 -4.02
CA ILE A 257 -2.22 24.58 -3.27
C ILE A 257 -1.89 26.05 -3.63
N PRO A 258 -1.59 26.89 -2.63
CA PRO A 258 -1.39 28.34 -2.83
C PRO A 258 -0.24 28.70 -3.77
N ASN A 259 0.83 27.91 -3.76
CA ASN A 259 2.07 28.19 -4.52
C ASN A 259 2.36 27.06 -5.49
N TYR A 260 1.37 26.68 -6.28
CA TYR A 260 1.55 25.63 -7.29
C TYR A 260 2.66 25.98 -8.28
N ILE A 261 3.55 25.03 -8.48
CA ILE A 261 4.64 25.09 -9.46
C ILE A 261 4.37 24.04 -10.52
N PRO A 262 4.32 24.41 -11.82
CA PRO A 262 4.16 23.42 -12.88
C PRO A 262 5.23 22.33 -12.83
N MET A 263 4.87 21.10 -13.22
CA MET A 263 5.76 19.94 -13.15
C MET A 263 7.13 20.20 -13.79
N GLU A 264 7.16 20.92 -14.93
CA GLU A 264 8.36 21.22 -15.70
C GLU A 264 9.33 22.12 -14.95
N GLN A 265 8.82 22.99 -14.06
CA GLN A 265 9.59 23.94 -13.28
C GLN A 265 9.91 23.41 -11.87
N CYS A 266 9.20 22.38 -11.40
CA CYS A 266 9.39 21.83 -10.08
C CYS A 266 10.75 21.12 -9.98
N ASN A 267 11.55 21.51 -9.00
CA ASN A 267 12.83 20.92 -8.67
C ASN A 267 12.92 20.65 -7.15
N TYR A 268 14.02 20.03 -6.72
CA TYR A 268 14.20 19.62 -5.33
C TYR A 268 14.04 20.77 -4.33
N SER A 269 14.51 21.98 -4.62
CA SER A 269 14.41 23.11 -3.70
C SER A 269 12.96 23.51 -3.39
N HIS A 270 12.04 23.25 -4.30
CA HIS A 270 10.62 23.54 -4.14
C HIS A 270 9.91 22.56 -3.20
N ILE A 271 10.45 21.36 -3.04
CA ILE A 271 9.84 20.28 -2.24
C ILE A 271 10.62 19.97 -0.96
N ALA A 272 11.77 20.60 -0.74
CA ALA A 272 12.70 20.26 0.34
C ALA A 272 12.07 20.39 1.75
N ASN A 273 11.08 21.28 1.91
CA ASN A 273 10.38 21.53 3.16
C ASN A 273 8.93 21.01 3.16
N GLU A 274 8.53 20.28 2.11
CA GLU A 274 7.18 19.75 2.00
C GLU A 274 7.04 18.43 2.76
N SER A 275 5.85 18.20 3.30
CA SER A 275 5.53 16.96 4.02
C SER A 275 5.01 15.91 3.06
N PHE A 276 5.78 14.85 2.88
CA PHE A 276 5.36 13.68 2.10
C PHE A 276 4.47 12.77 2.94
N SER A 277 3.35 12.37 2.37
CA SER A 277 2.47 11.38 2.98
C SER A 277 2.91 9.96 2.63
N ASN A 278 2.86 9.08 3.62
CA ASN A 278 3.13 7.65 3.50
C ASN A 278 1.87 6.80 3.36
N TYR A 279 0.71 7.40 3.08
CA TYR A 279 -0.49 6.66 2.75
C TYR A 279 -0.31 5.95 1.40
N ALA A 280 -0.88 4.76 1.28
CA ALA A 280 -0.75 4.00 0.04
C ALA A 280 -1.43 4.71 -1.14
N ASP A 281 -2.53 5.41 -0.91
CA ASP A 281 -3.38 6.01 -1.93
C ASP A 281 -3.11 7.50 -2.23
N VAL A 282 -1.95 8.05 -1.86
CA VAL A 282 -1.64 9.47 -2.12
C VAL A 282 -1.75 9.83 -3.60
N VAL A 283 -1.28 8.95 -4.49
CA VAL A 283 -1.52 9.08 -5.93
C VAL A 283 -2.98 8.76 -6.24
N GLY A 284 -3.47 7.64 -5.73
CA GLY A 284 -4.88 7.29 -5.72
C GLY A 284 -5.52 7.13 -7.09
N TYR A 285 -6.83 7.36 -7.16
CA TYR A 285 -7.62 7.24 -8.38
C TYR A 285 -8.11 8.58 -8.93
N ASN A 286 -8.10 9.64 -8.11
CA ASN A 286 -8.73 10.94 -8.38
C ASN A 286 -7.83 11.92 -9.17
N TRP A 287 -6.89 11.38 -9.95
CA TRP A 287 -6.15 12.11 -10.97
C TRP A 287 -6.93 12.23 -12.29
N LYS A 288 -8.10 11.58 -12.36
CA LYS A 288 -9.07 11.62 -13.45
C LYS A 288 -10.48 11.78 -12.92
N TYR A 289 -11.37 12.28 -13.75
CA TYR A 289 -12.82 12.37 -13.50
C TYR A 289 -13.57 11.80 -14.69
N TYR A 290 -14.79 11.33 -14.42
CA TYR A 290 -15.69 10.88 -15.49
C TYR A 290 -16.61 12.04 -15.90
N ASP A 291 -16.59 12.43 -17.18
CA ASP A 291 -17.50 13.40 -17.74
C ASP A 291 -18.73 12.68 -18.31
N PHE A 292 -19.90 12.99 -17.76
CA PHE A 292 -21.15 12.39 -18.20
C PHE A 292 -21.65 12.96 -19.55
N ASN A 293 -21.11 14.09 -20.02
CA ASN A 293 -21.53 14.69 -21.30
C ASN A 293 -20.96 13.92 -22.49
N ASP A 294 -19.71 13.46 -22.40
CA ASP A 294 -19.07 12.68 -23.46
C ASP A 294 -18.87 11.20 -23.09
N ALA A 295 -19.29 10.81 -21.87
CA ALA A 295 -19.20 9.47 -21.32
C ALA A 295 -17.75 8.93 -21.27
N ARG A 296 -16.78 9.78 -20.92
CA ARG A 296 -15.35 9.45 -20.87
C ARG A 296 -14.69 9.92 -19.58
N TYR A 297 -13.55 9.29 -19.27
CA TYR A 297 -12.63 9.78 -18.26
C TYR A 297 -11.71 10.84 -18.87
N HIS A 298 -11.48 11.92 -18.11
CA HIS A 298 -10.51 12.96 -18.42
C HIS A 298 -9.50 13.05 -17.30
N VAL A 299 -8.23 13.27 -17.65
CA VAL A 299 -7.12 13.47 -16.72
C VAL A 299 -7.03 14.96 -16.39
N TYR A 300 -6.71 15.29 -15.13
CA TYR A 300 -6.44 16.68 -14.76
C TYR A 300 -5.03 17.09 -15.26
N PRO A 301 -4.92 18.03 -16.21
CA PRO A 301 -3.64 18.38 -16.83
C PRO A 301 -2.66 19.07 -15.88
N ASP A 302 -3.17 19.79 -14.88
CA ASP A 302 -2.40 20.56 -13.90
C ASP A 302 -2.24 19.80 -12.57
N LEU A 303 -2.29 18.47 -12.62
CA LEU A 303 -2.08 17.58 -11.49
C LEU A 303 -0.89 16.67 -11.75
N TYR A 304 0.08 16.70 -10.84
CA TYR A 304 1.16 15.73 -10.79
C TYR A 304 1.49 15.34 -9.36
N PHE A 305 2.32 14.34 -9.20
CA PHE A 305 2.77 13.85 -7.91
C PHE A 305 4.30 13.86 -7.86
N VAL A 306 4.85 14.10 -6.68
CA VAL A 306 6.26 13.84 -6.41
C VAL A 306 6.33 12.61 -5.52
N VAL A 307 6.95 11.55 -6.00
CA VAL A 307 7.12 10.29 -5.29
C VAL A 307 8.58 10.17 -4.84
N LYS A 308 8.78 10.03 -3.54
CA LYS A 308 10.06 9.61 -2.97
C LYS A 308 10.10 8.09 -3.03
N ALA A 309 10.91 7.56 -3.93
CA ALA A 309 11.06 6.12 -4.14
C ALA A 309 11.87 5.45 -3.02
N SER A 310 11.84 4.12 -2.98
CA SER A 310 12.63 3.29 -2.04
C SER A 310 14.14 3.52 -2.17
N SER A 311 14.62 3.87 -3.36
CA SER A 311 16.00 4.26 -3.64
C SER A 311 16.43 5.57 -2.97
N GLY A 312 15.48 6.35 -2.43
CA GLY A 312 15.70 7.70 -1.89
C GLY A 312 15.65 8.82 -2.92
N TYR A 313 15.57 8.49 -4.21
CA TYR A 313 15.38 9.48 -5.26
C TYR A 313 13.93 9.95 -5.35
N TYR A 314 13.74 11.14 -5.90
CA TYR A 314 12.43 11.74 -6.11
C TYR A 314 12.05 11.69 -7.59
N TYR A 315 10.82 11.32 -7.87
CA TYR A 315 10.27 11.22 -9.22
C TYR A 315 9.00 12.07 -9.32
N LYS A 316 8.93 12.92 -10.32
CA LYS A 316 7.68 13.59 -10.72
C LYS A 316 6.89 12.64 -11.61
N ILE A 317 5.61 12.45 -11.31
CA ILE A 317 4.70 11.60 -12.10
C ILE A 317 3.47 12.40 -12.46
N ARG A 318 3.13 12.45 -13.76
CA ARG A 318 1.89 13.05 -14.27
C ARG A 318 1.17 12.05 -15.14
N MET A 319 -0.11 11.83 -14.86
CA MET A 319 -0.96 11.02 -15.74
C MET A 319 -1.33 11.84 -16.97
N VAL A 320 -1.24 11.23 -18.15
CA VAL A 320 -1.47 11.89 -19.45
C VAL A 320 -2.76 11.41 -20.09
N ASP A 321 -3.03 10.11 -20.03
CA ASP A 321 -4.21 9.50 -20.61
C ASP A 321 -4.63 8.25 -19.82
N PHE A 322 -5.89 7.87 -19.98
CA PHE A 322 -6.46 6.66 -19.40
C PHE A 322 -6.93 5.64 -20.45
N TYR A 323 -6.73 5.96 -21.72
CA TYR A 323 -7.18 5.15 -22.84
C TYR A 323 -6.00 4.66 -23.68
N SER A 324 -6.19 3.48 -24.29
CA SER A 324 -5.28 3.00 -25.33
C SER A 324 -5.46 3.80 -26.62
N GLN A 325 -4.55 3.61 -27.59
CA GLN A 325 -4.69 4.19 -28.92
C GLN A 325 -5.97 3.72 -29.66
N GLN A 326 -6.52 2.58 -29.26
CA GLN A 326 -7.78 2.04 -29.78
C GLN A 326 -9.02 2.61 -29.06
N GLY A 327 -8.83 3.41 -28.02
CA GLY A 327 -9.91 3.99 -27.22
C GLY A 327 -10.39 3.10 -26.07
N ASP A 328 -9.66 2.04 -25.75
CA ASP A 328 -9.98 1.16 -24.63
C ASP A 328 -9.50 1.75 -23.32
N LYS A 329 -10.37 1.86 -22.31
CA LYS A 329 -10.02 2.35 -20.98
C LYS A 329 -9.11 1.37 -20.22
N GLY A 330 -8.44 1.85 -19.17
CA GLY A 330 -7.58 1.02 -18.32
C GLY A 330 -6.15 0.89 -18.82
N THR A 331 -5.77 1.71 -19.82
CA THR A 331 -4.40 1.91 -20.25
C THR A 331 -3.96 3.30 -19.83
N VAL A 332 -3.16 3.38 -18.77
CA VAL A 332 -2.67 4.66 -18.24
C VAL A 332 -1.37 4.99 -18.94
N THR A 333 -1.36 6.11 -19.69
CA THR A 333 -0.12 6.76 -20.14
C THR A 333 0.30 7.79 -19.11
N TYR A 334 1.54 7.77 -18.69
CA TYR A 334 2.05 8.71 -17.69
C TYR A 334 3.49 9.13 -18.00
N GLU A 335 3.82 10.33 -17.57
CA GLU A 335 5.19 10.86 -17.58
C GLU A 335 5.84 10.56 -16.23
N SER A 336 7.11 10.19 -16.26
CA SER A 336 7.96 10.04 -15.09
C SER A 336 9.30 10.73 -15.33
N GLN A 337 9.75 11.53 -14.35
CA GLN A 337 11.03 12.24 -14.42
C GLN A 337 11.70 12.20 -13.06
N ARG A 338 12.96 11.72 -12.99
CA ARG A 338 13.79 11.87 -11.81
C ARG A 338 14.13 13.35 -11.61
N MET A 339 14.01 13.82 -10.35
CA MET A 339 14.36 15.19 -9.97
C MET A 339 15.85 15.35 -9.71
#